data_99358315a3e6f3412cd753bbf3120754
#
_entry.id   99358315a3e6f3412cd753bbf3120754
#
_cell.length_a   1.000
_cell.length_b   1.000
_cell.length_c   1.000
_cell.angle_alpha   90.00
_cell.angle_beta   90.00
_cell.angle_gamma   90.00
#
_symmetry.space_group_name_H-M   'P 1'
#
loop_
_entity.id
_entity.type
_entity.pdbx_description
1 polymer ?
#
loop_
_entity_poly.entity_id
_entity_poly.type
_entity_poly.pdbx_seq_one_letter_code
_entity_poly.pdbx_strand_id
1 'polypeptide(L)'
;MWGGREGAEYDSSKDLNAAFNRYREGLDTVAGYIKSRGYNLRIGLEPKPNEPRGDIFLPTVGHALALIAQLDNGDVVGLNPETGHEQMAGLNYTHALAQALNAGKLFHIDLNGQSGIKYDQDKAFGHGDLASAFFTVDLLENGFPGGGPRYEGPRHFDYKPSRTEGMEGVWESARANMDMYLRLAEKAREFRADPITQELMEEASVYELAQPTLDPGETIDDFLADRSAYEDFDADAKGAREYHYVELYHHAMRHLIG
;
A
#
# COMPACT_ATOMS: atom_id res chain seq x y z
N MET A 1 10.94 7.48 8.21
CA MET A 1 11.27 7.15 9.63
C MET A 1 10.82 5.73 9.90
N TRP A 2 11.72 4.85 10.27
CA TRP A 2 11.41 3.45 10.58
C TRP A 2 10.71 3.28 11.92
N GLY A 3 10.16 2.09 12.13
CA GLY A 3 9.30 1.71 13.24
C GLY A 3 9.94 1.61 14.61
N GLY A 4 10.96 2.39 14.85
CA GLY A 4 11.61 2.48 16.12
C GLY A 4 12.84 1.59 16.23
N ARG A 5 13.31 1.48 17.47
CA ARG A 5 14.51 0.71 17.76
C ARG A 5 14.24 -0.78 17.58
N GLU A 6 15.06 -1.40 16.79
CA GLU A 6 15.07 -2.84 16.63
C GLU A 6 15.09 -3.58 17.98
N GLY A 7 14.38 -4.70 18.02
CA GLY A 7 14.35 -5.57 19.16
C GLY A 7 15.76 -6.11 19.49
N ALA A 8 16.04 -6.37 20.75
CA ALA A 8 17.02 -7.38 21.07
C ALA A 8 16.44 -8.73 20.63
N GLU A 9 17.26 -9.64 20.19
CA GLU A 9 16.84 -11.00 19.79
C GLU A 9 16.16 -11.79 20.94
N TYR A 10 16.26 -11.28 22.16
CA TYR A 10 15.66 -11.85 23.35
C TYR A 10 14.66 -10.89 23.97
N ASP A 11 13.39 -11.22 23.91
CA ASP A 11 12.27 -10.42 24.43
C ASP A 11 12.45 -10.09 25.93
N SER A 12 13.04 -11.01 26.68
CA SER A 12 13.34 -10.83 28.11
C SER A 12 14.33 -9.68 28.41
N SER A 13 15.00 -9.15 27.39
CA SER A 13 15.97 -8.05 27.56
C SER A 13 15.31 -6.66 27.47
N LYS A 14 14.00 -6.57 27.21
CA LYS A 14 13.27 -5.31 27.01
C LYS A 14 11.94 -5.29 27.71
N ASP A 15 11.59 -4.12 28.24
CA ASP A 15 10.21 -3.77 28.50
C ASP A 15 9.59 -3.21 27.20
N LEU A 16 8.88 -4.08 26.49
CA LEU A 16 8.25 -3.76 25.21
C LEU A 16 7.19 -2.68 25.34
N ASN A 17 6.41 -2.69 26.44
CA ASN A 17 5.40 -1.67 26.69
C ASN A 17 6.05 -0.28 26.88
N ALA A 18 7.11 -0.20 27.67
CA ALA A 18 7.86 1.03 27.84
C ALA A 18 8.51 1.51 26.53
N ALA A 19 8.94 0.58 25.66
CA ALA A 19 9.51 0.92 24.36
C ALA A 19 8.45 1.55 23.42
N PHE A 20 7.25 0.94 23.32
CA PHE A 20 6.13 1.50 22.54
C PHE A 20 5.67 2.85 23.08
N ASN A 21 5.56 3.00 24.40
CA ASN A 21 5.17 4.27 25.01
C ASN A 21 6.17 5.39 24.70
N ARG A 22 7.47 5.12 24.79
CA ARG A 22 8.51 6.10 24.42
C ARG A 22 8.47 6.46 22.94
N TYR A 23 8.20 5.49 22.07
CA TYR A 23 8.09 5.72 20.63
C TYR A 23 6.89 6.62 20.32
N ARG A 24 5.73 6.32 20.90
CA ARG A 24 4.53 7.15 20.79
C ARG A 24 4.75 8.56 21.30
N GLU A 25 5.30 8.72 22.52
CA GLU A 25 5.61 10.02 23.11
C GLU A 25 6.59 10.83 22.26
N GLY A 26 7.62 10.18 21.70
CA GLY A 26 8.58 10.82 20.81
C GLY A 26 7.93 11.34 19.54
N LEU A 27 7.06 10.55 18.90
CA LEU A 27 6.31 10.97 17.72
C LEU A 27 5.36 12.13 18.03
N ASP A 28 4.58 12.05 19.08
CA ASP A 28 3.67 13.11 19.49
C ASP A 28 4.41 14.41 19.83
N THR A 29 5.58 14.31 20.47
CA THR A 29 6.42 15.47 20.75
C THR A 29 6.88 16.17 19.49
N VAL A 30 7.37 15.43 18.48
CA VAL A 30 7.81 16.00 17.20
C VAL A 30 6.62 16.53 16.41
N ALA A 31 5.52 15.79 16.34
CA ALA A 31 4.30 16.20 15.65
C ALA A 31 3.70 17.47 16.28
N GLY A 32 3.62 17.53 17.61
CA GLY A 32 3.18 18.72 18.36
C GLY A 32 4.09 19.92 18.12
N TYR A 33 5.40 19.70 18.03
CA TYR A 33 6.35 20.77 17.70
C TYR A 33 6.12 21.31 16.28
N ILE A 34 5.96 20.44 15.27
CA ILE A 34 5.63 20.83 13.89
C ILE A 34 4.39 21.76 13.89
N LYS A 35 3.32 21.34 14.55
CA LYS A 35 2.06 22.09 14.63
C LYS A 35 2.24 23.44 15.36
N SER A 36 2.93 23.43 16.50
CA SER A 36 3.16 24.63 17.32
C SER A 36 3.93 25.72 16.58
N ARG A 37 4.77 25.31 15.61
CA ARG A 37 5.58 26.23 14.79
C ARG A 37 4.90 26.61 13.48
N GLY A 38 3.75 26.03 13.15
CA GLY A 38 3.06 26.25 11.87
C GLY A 38 3.86 25.75 10.65
N TYR A 39 4.71 24.75 10.84
CA TYR A 39 5.50 24.20 9.73
C TYR A 39 4.60 23.38 8.80
N ASN A 40 4.75 23.60 7.50
CA ASN A 40 4.12 22.74 6.48
C ASN A 40 4.95 21.45 6.29
N LEU A 41 5.02 20.66 7.37
CA LEU A 41 5.74 19.38 7.39
C LEU A 41 4.82 18.27 7.88
N ARG A 42 5.06 17.07 7.37
CA ARG A 42 4.41 15.83 7.80
C ARG A 42 5.47 14.77 8.07
N ILE A 43 5.16 13.83 8.94
CA ILE A 43 6.00 12.69 9.27
C ILE A 43 5.47 11.49 8.50
N GLY A 44 6.30 10.84 7.66
CA GLY A 44 6.02 9.55 7.07
C GLY A 44 6.70 8.45 7.89
N LEU A 45 5.92 7.53 8.45
CA LEU A 45 6.44 6.30 9.04
C LEU A 45 6.68 5.29 7.93
N GLU A 46 7.83 4.66 7.95
CA GLU A 46 8.23 3.66 6.98
C GLU A 46 8.24 2.28 7.67
N PRO A 47 7.20 1.47 7.44
CA PRO A 47 7.15 0.12 7.99
C PRO A 47 8.25 -0.75 7.39
N LYS A 48 8.91 -1.53 8.26
CA LYS A 48 9.94 -2.48 7.86
C LYS A 48 9.92 -3.68 8.82
N PRO A 49 9.88 -4.91 8.33
CA PRO A 49 9.73 -6.08 9.20
C PRO A 49 10.99 -6.35 10.03
N ASN A 50 12.17 -6.15 9.44
CA ASN A 50 13.47 -6.41 10.05
C ASN A 50 14.57 -5.61 9.32
N GLU A 51 15.81 -5.78 9.74
CA GLU A 51 17.02 -5.09 9.25
C GLU A 51 17.11 -3.62 9.67
N PRO A 52 18.34 -3.20 10.00
CA PRO A 52 19.63 -3.95 9.94
C PRO A 52 19.80 -5.03 11.02
N ARG A 53 18.83 -5.18 11.88
CA ARG A 53 18.81 -6.19 12.95
C ARG A 53 17.44 -6.81 13.04
N GLY A 54 17.23 -7.75 13.91
CA GLY A 54 16.02 -8.49 14.17
C GLY A 54 14.69 -7.76 13.97
N ASP A 55 13.74 -7.93 14.85
CA ASP A 55 12.39 -7.38 14.68
C ASP A 55 12.33 -5.86 14.88
N ILE A 56 11.56 -5.19 14.04
CA ILE A 56 11.25 -3.76 14.12
C ILE A 56 9.80 -3.58 14.58
N PHE A 57 9.52 -2.57 15.41
CA PHE A 57 8.22 -2.40 16.06
C PHE A 57 7.05 -2.10 15.12
N LEU A 58 7.31 -1.55 13.95
CA LEU A 58 6.27 -1.27 12.95
C LEU A 58 6.56 -2.07 11.67
N PRO A 59 6.36 -3.40 11.71
CA PRO A 59 6.76 -4.26 10.61
C PRO A 59 5.91 -4.11 9.34
N THR A 60 4.69 -3.60 9.45
CA THR A 60 3.75 -3.44 8.32
C THR A 60 2.95 -2.16 8.42
N VAL A 61 2.29 -1.78 7.32
CA VAL A 61 1.36 -0.65 7.25
C VAL A 61 0.31 -0.71 8.36
N GLY A 62 -0.30 -1.88 8.61
CA GLY A 62 -1.33 -2.03 9.63
C GLY A 62 -0.82 -1.74 11.05
N HIS A 63 0.40 -2.16 11.41
CA HIS A 63 1.00 -1.85 12.70
C HIS A 63 1.26 -0.35 12.85
N ALA A 64 1.73 0.29 11.80
CA ALA A 64 1.96 1.74 11.83
C ALA A 64 0.66 2.54 11.93
N LEU A 65 -0.41 2.13 11.24
CA LEU A 65 -1.74 2.73 11.37
C LEU A 65 -2.28 2.59 12.79
N ALA A 66 -2.12 1.42 13.42
CA ALA A 66 -2.56 1.19 14.81
C ALA A 66 -1.82 2.10 15.79
N LEU A 67 -0.53 2.40 15.56
CA LEU A 67 0.20 3.37 16.36
C LEU A 67 -0.28 4.79 16.09
N ILE A 68 -0.43 5.19 14.83
CA ILE A 68 -0.90 6.54 14.44
C ILE A 68 -2.26 6.86 15.09
N ALA A 69 -3.15 5.88 15.17
CA ALA A 69 -4.46 6.04 15.81
C ALA A 69 -4.40 6.34 17.31
N GLN A 70 -3.26 6.13 17.96
CA GLN A 70 -3.02 6.42 19.39
C GLN A 70 -2.35 7.76 19.63
N LEU A 71 -1.99 8.50 18.58
CA LEU A 71 -1.29 9.78 18.68
C LEU A 71 -2.28 10.94 18.88
N ASP A 72 -1.96 11.87 19.80
CA ASP A 72 -2.71 13.10 19.97
C ASP A 72 -2.56 14.04 18.76
N ASN A 73 -1.41 13.98 18.09
CA ASN A 73 -1.07 14.79 16.92
C ASN A 73 -0.97 13.94 15.64
N GLY A 74 -1.74 12.87 15.56
CA GLY A 74 -1.71 11.91 14.46
C GLY A 74 -2.13 12.47 13.09
N ASP A 75 -2.71 13.68 13.04
CA ASP A 75 -3.09 14.38 11.80
C ASP A 75 -1.90 14.71 10.90
N VAL A 76 -0.73 15.01 11.48
CA VAL A 76 0.52 15.28 10.73
C VAL A 76 1.44 14.05 10.62
N VAL A 77 0.99 12.89 11.09
CA VAL A 77 1.71 11.61 10.97
C VAL A 77 0.96 10.69 10.02
N GLY A 78 1.66 10.12 9.08
CA GLY A 78 1.17 9.18 8.10
C GLY A 78 2.23 8.16 7.73
N LEU A 79 2.14 7.61 6.54
CA LEU A 79 2.90 6.45 6.09
C LEU A 79 3.77 6.80 4.89
N ASN A 80 4.89 6.11 4.81
CA ASN A 80 5.80 5.99 3.69
C ASN A 80 6.10 4.50 3.46
N PRO A 81 5.14 3.71 2.91
CA PRO A 81 5.40 2.30 2.63
C PRO A 81 6.43 2.14 1.52
N GLU A 82 7.27 1.11 1.65
CA GLU A 82 8.23 0.68 0.64
C GLU A 82 7.88 -0.68 0.06
N THR A 83 8.06 -0.83 -1.26
CA THR A 83 7.76 -2.09 -1.96
C THR A 83 8.52 -3.28 -1.36
N GLY A 84 9.83 -3.12 -1.17
CA GLY A 84 10.70 -4.17 -0.64
C GLY A 84 10.30 -4.61 0.75
N HIS A 85 9.97 -3.67 1.62
CA HIS A 85 9.65 -3.94 3.01
C HIS A 85 8.38 -4.80 3.17
N GLU A 86 7.32 -4.51 2.43
CA GLU A 86 6.10 -5.33 2.47
C GLU A 86 6.35 -6.72 1.88
N GLN A 87 7.11 -6.83 0.78
CA GLN A 87 7.46 -8.12 0.18
C GLN A 87 8.44 -8.94 1.04
N MET A 88 9.31 -8.31 1.82
CA MET A 88 10.14 -8.99 2.84
C MET A 88 9.29 -9.71 3.89
N ALA A 89 8.14 -9.13 4.23
CA ALA A 89 7.16 -9.73 5.14
C ALA A 89 6.22 -10.74 4.45
N GLY A 90 6.39 -10.99 3.15
CA GLY A 90 5.51 -11.86 2.37
C GLY A 90 4.14 -11.25 2.08
N LEU A 91 4.02 -9.93 2.13
CA LEU A 91 2.78 -9.18 1.94
C LEU A 91 2.67 -8.59 0.54
N ASN A 92 1.46 -8.21 0.16
CA ASN A 92 1.16 -7.55 -1.10
C ASN A 92 1.26 -6.03 -0.93
N TYR A 93 2.20 -5.40 -1.64
CA TYR A 93 2.44 -3.96 -1.54
C TYR A 93 1.25 -3.12 -1.99
N THR A 94 0.54 -3.55 -3.05
CA THR A 94 -0.65 -2.84 -3.54
C THR A 94 -1.75 -2.80 -2.47
N HIS A 95 -1.93 -3.90 -1.71
CA HIS A 95 -2.88 -3.94 -0.58
C HIS A 95 -2.45 -3.00 0.56
N ALA A 96 -1.16 -2.93 0.86
CA ALA A 96 -0.63 -2.01 1.86
C ALA A 96 -0.90 -0.54 1.48
N LEU A 97 -0.64 -0.17 0.21
CA LEU A 97 -0.97 1.16 -0.32
C LEU A 97 -2.47 1.44 -0.26
N ALA A 98 -3.30 0.47 -0.65
CA ALA A 98 -4.75 0.61 -0.61
C ALA A 98 -5.25 0.88 0.82
N GLN A 99 -4.72 0.16 1.81
CA GLN A 99 -5.04 0.37 3.22
C GLN A 99 -4.63 1.77 3.71
N ALA A 100 -3.43 2.21 3.34
CA ALA A 100 -2.92 3.53 3.69
C ALA A 100 -3.72 4.67 3.04
N LEU A 101 -4.13 4.50 1.77
CA LEU A 101 -5.01 5.42 1.05
C LEU A 101 -6.39 5.50 1.70
N ASN A 102 -7.01 4.35 1.98
CA ASN A 102 -8.33 4.29 2.62
C ASN A 102 -8.34 4.98 3.98
N ALA A 103 -7.25 4.85 4.74
CA ALA A 103 -7.07 5.54 6.01
C ALA A 103 -6.73 7.04 5.89
N GLY A 104 -6.54 7.58 4.68
CA GLY A 104 -6.10 8.96 4.45
C GLY A 104 -4.70 9.26 4.99
N LYS A 105 -3.85 8.21 5.10
CA LYS A 105 -2.54 8.28 5.74
C LYS A 105 -1.37 8.00 4.80
N LEU A 106 -1.59 7.81 3.52
CA LEU A 106 -0.50 7.66 2.54
C LEU A 106 0.11 9.04 2.22
N PHE A 107 1.23 9.38 2.86
CA PHE A 107 1.89 10.67 2.70
C PHE A 107 3.04 10.64 1.70
N HIS A 108 3.72 9.52 1.61
CA HIS A 108 4.85 9.28 0.72
C HIS A 108 4.88 7.82 0.31
N ILE A 109 5.67 7.48 -0.69
CA ILE A 109 5.93 6.09 -1.11
C ILE A 109 7.38 5.93 -1.50
N ASP A 110 7.94 4.75 -1.22
CA ASP A 110 9.22 4.31 -1.72
C ASP A 110 9.04 3.10 -2.63
N LEU A 111 9.48 3.26 -3.88
CA LEU A 111 9.36 2.25 -4.93
C LEU A 111 10.73 1.63 -5.19
N ASN A 112 10.77 0.31 -5.15
CA ASN A 112 11.92 -0.48 -5.54
C ASN A 112 11.48 -1.88 -5.98
N GLY A 113 12.41 -2.82 -6.11
CA GLY A 113 12.15 -4.21 -6.47
C GLY A 113 12.67 -5.18 -5.42
N GLN A 114 11.89 -6.22 -5.16
CA GLN A 114 12.19 -7.29 -4.23
C GLN A 114 11.83 -8.63 -4.84
N SER A 115 12.53 -9.69 -4.48
CA SER A 115 12.24 -11.06 -4.92
C SER A 115 11.88 -11.95 -3.74
N GLY A 116 10.65 -11.82 -3.26
CA GLY A 116 10.10 -12.62 -2.17
C GLY A 116 10.72 -12.32 -0.80
N ILE A 117 10.53 -13.25 0.13
CA ILE A 117 10.96 -13.13 1.53
C ILE A 117 12.48 -13.33 1.60
N LYS A 118 13.21 -12.24 1.72
CA LYS A 118 14.67 -12.18 1.82
C LYS A 118 15.08 -10.93 2.61
N TYR A 119 16.39 -10.67 2.67
CA TYR A 119 16.93 -9.38 3.06
C TYR A 119 16.44 -8.30 2.09
N ASP A 120 16.50 -7.06 2.52
CA ASP A 120 16.17 -5.91 1.71
C ASP A 120 17.11 -5.78 0.51
N GLN A 121 16.58 -6.03 -0.69
CA GLN A 121 17.39 -6.12 -1.89
C GLN A 121 17.56 -4.78 -2.61
N ASP A 122 16.67 -3.84 -2.39
CA ASP A 122 16.66 -2.53 -3.05
C ASP A 122 16.95 -2.60 -4.56
N LYS A 123 16.30 -3.55 -5.26
CA LYS A 123 16.43 -3.67 -6.71
C LYS A 123 15.75 -2.49 -7.40
N ALA A 124 16.08 -2.27 -8.66
CA ALA A 124 15.35 -1.32 -9.48
C ALA A 124 13.86 -1.68 -9.55
N PHE A 125 13.00 -0.67 -9.57
CA PHE A 125 11.55 -0.83 -9.61
C PHE A 125 11.11 -1.74 -10.77
N GLY A 126 10.21 -2.67 -10.49
CA GLY A 126 9.77 -3.70 -11.44
C GLY A 126 10.73 -4.88 -11.62
N HIS A 127 11.95 -4.83 -11.04
CA HIS A 127 12.92 -5.92 -11.10
C HIS A 127 12.73 -6.88 -9.92
N GLY A 128 11.85 -7.80 -10.03
CA GLY A 128 11.56 -8.78 -8.98
C GLY A 128 10.19 -9.37 -9.21
N ASP A 129 9.18 -8.55 -9.09
CA ASP A 129 7.79 -8.89 -9.37
C ASP A 129 7.16 -7.81 -10.26
N LEU A 130 7.21 -8.03 -11.57
CA LEU A 130 6.72 -7.07 -12.56
C LEU A 130 5.18 -6.95 -12.52
N ALA A 131 4.47 -8.04 -12.24
CA ALA A 131 3.01 -8.00 -12.12
C ALA A 131 2.57 -7.16 -10.91
N SER A 132 3.21 -7.35 -9.76
CA SER A 132 2.96 -6.53 -8.57
C SER A 132 3.27 -5.05 -8.83
N ALA A 133 4.37 -4.75 -9.52
CA ALA A 133 4.71 -3.39 -9.90
C ALA A 133 3.66 -2.76 -10.83
N PHE A 134 3.12 -3.53 -11.79
CA PHE A 134 2.06 -3.07 -12.68
C PHE A 134 0.79 -2.70 -11.92
N PHE A 135 0.29 -3.59 -11.04
CA PHE A 135 -0.92 -3.29 -10.26
C PHE A 135 -0.71 -2.16 -9.24
N THR A 136 0.51 -2.02 -8.71
CA THR A 136 0.88 -0.87 -7.90
C THR A 136 0.75 0.43 -8.67
N VAL A 137 1.30 0.49 -9.89
CA VAL A 137 1.20 1.68 -10.75
C VAL A 137 -0.23 1.92 -11.19
N ASP A 138 -0.99 0.86 -11.50
CA ASP A 138 -2.42 0.98 -11.82
C ASP A 138 -3.20 1.66 -10.69
N LEU A 139 -2.98 1.24 -9.45
CA LEU A 139 -3.61 1.88 -8.28
C LEU A 139 -3.19 3.35 -8.13
N LEU A 140 -1.89 3.65 -8.31
CA LEU A 140 -1.36 5.01 -8.13
C LEU A 140 -1.83 5.99 -9.21
N GLU A 141 -1.99 5.53 -10.45
CA GLU A 141 -2.36 6.38 -11.59
C GLU A 141 -3.87 6.43 -11.85
N ASN A 142 -4.54 5.29 -11.74
CA ASN A 142 -5.96 5.17 -12.04
C ASN A 142 -6.87 5.19 -10.80
N GLY A 143 -6.32 4.90 -9.62
CA GLY A 143 -7.09 4.79 -8.37
C GLY A 143 -7.89 3.49 -8.27
N PHE A 144 -8.78 3.44 -7.29
CA PHE A 144 -9.66 2.30 -7.09
C PHE A 144 -10.70 2.20 -8.21
N PRO A 145 -11.02 0.99 -8.71
CA PRO A 145 -12.05 0.80 -9.74
C PRO A 145 -13.42 1.38 -9.37
N GLY A 146 -13.84 1.22 -8.13
CA GLY A 146 -15.11 1.77 -7.59
C GLY A 146 -15.03 3.23 -7.15
N GLY A 147 -13.93 3.93 -7.43
CA GLY A 147 -13.68 5.28 -6.91
C GLY A 147 -13.11 5.27 -5.49
N GLY A 148 -12.80 6.45 -4.96
CA GLY A 148 -12.23 6.59 -3.63
C GLY A 148 -11.01 7.52 -3.59
N PRO A 149 -10.23 7.49 -2.50
CA PRO A 149 -9.07 8.35 -2.34
C PRO A 149 -7.99 8.02 -3.36
N ARG A 150 -7.27 9.05 -3.82
CA ARG A 150 -6.15 8.93 -4.77
C ARG A 150 -4.86 9.43 -4.14
N TYR A 151 -3.74 8.89 -4.62
CA TYR A 151 -2.43 9.35 -4.21
C TYR A 151 -1.95 10.48 -5.11
N GLU A 152 -1.73 11.66 -4.52
CA GLU A 152 -1.27 12.86 -5.22
C GLU A 152 0.21 13.20 -4.90
N GLY A 153 0.86 12.37 -4.09
CA GLY A 153 2.24 12.57 -3.64
C GLY A 153 3.30 12.22 -4.70
N PRO A 154 4.58 12.47 -4.38
CA PRO A 154 5.69 12.13 -5.27
C PRO A 154 5.87 10.61 -5.40
N ARG A 155 6.41 10.19 -6.55
CA ARG A 155 6.88 8.83 -6.79
C ARG A 155 8.38 8.82 -6.51
N HIS A 156 8.74 8.31 -5.36
CA HIS A 156 10.13 8.23 -4.91
C HIS A 156 10.65 6.79 -5.06
N PHE A 157 11.96 6.65 -5.29
CA PHE A 157 12.61 5.36 -5.47
C PHE A 157 13.71 5.20 -4.42
N ASP A 158 13.55 4.24 -3.51
CA ASP A 158 14.63 3.78 -2.63
C ASP A 158 15.35 2.61 -3.27
N TYR A 159 16.47 2.90 -3.92
CA TYR A 159 17.21 1.95 -4.73
C TYR A 159 18.71 2.10 -4.49
N LYS A 160 19.40 0.98 -4.40
CA LYS A 160 20.85 0.93 -4.29
C LYS A 160 21.48 0.32 -5.54
N PRO A 161 22.28 1.05 -6.32
CA PRO A 161 23.07 0.46 -7.38
C PRO A 161 24.06 -0.54 -6.79
N SER A 162 24.37 -1.59 -7.54
CA SER A 162 25.36 -2.58 -7.13
C SER A 162 26.71 -1.90 -6.89
N ARG A 163 27.42 -2.30 -5.84
CA ARG A 163 28.73 -1.75 -5.52
C ARG A 163 29.80 -2.02 -6.60
N THR A 164 29.54 -2.97 -7.50
CA THR A 164 30.41 -3.31 -8.62
C THR A 164 30.15 -2.42 -9.84
N GLU A 165 29.10 -1.63 -9.85
CA GLU A 165 28.83 -0.64 -10.86
C GLU A 165 29.62 0.65 -10.57
N GLY A 166 30.12 1.30 -11.61
CA GLY A 166 30.80 2.60 -11.47
C GLY A 166 29.82 3.76 -11.29
N MET A 167 30.33 4.98 -11.31
CA MET A 167 29.49 6.19 -11.19
C MET A 167 28.38 6.29 -12.24
N GLU A 168 28.64 5.79 -13.45
CA GLU A 168 27.64 5.74 -14.51
C GLU A 168 26.45 4.84 -14.14
N GLY A 169 26.69 3.75 -13.39
CA GLY A 169 25.65 2.85 -12.89
C GLY A 169 24.63 3.54 -11.99
N VAL A 170 25.03 4.56 -11.24
CA VAL A 170 24.11 5.36 -10.41
C VAL A 170 23.06 6.08 -11.29
N TRP A 171 23.53 6.72 -12.36
CA TRP A 171 22.65 7.44 -13.28
C TRP A 171 21.81 6.50 -14.13
N GLU A 172 22.38 5.37 -14.54
CA GLU A 172 21.64 4.36 -15.28
C GLU A 172 20.52 3.77 -14.44
N SER A 173 20.79 3.50 -13.18
CA SER A 173 19.81 3.01 -12.23
C SER A 173 18.66 4.00 -11.98
N ALA A 174 18.99 5.28 -11.84
CA ALA A 174 17.96 6.32 -11.69
C ALA A 174 17.07 6.39 -12.95
N ARG A 175 17.68 6.36 -14.15
CA ARG A 175 16.94 6.33 -15.42
C ARG A 175 16.06 5.07 -15.53
N ALA A 176 16.60 3.90 -15.17
CA ALA A 176 15.87 2.63 -15.25
C ALA A 176 14.62 2.61 -14.35
N ASN A 177 14.72 3.11 -13.13
CA ASN A 177 13.57 3.23 -12.22
C ASN A 177 12.47 4.13 -12.80
N MET A 178 12.85 5.32 -13.28
CA MET A 178 11.91 6.28 -13.87
C MET A 178 11.27 5.76 -15.17
N ASP A 179 12.08 5.17 -16.08
CA ASP A 179 11.59 4.62 -17.34
C ASP A 179 10.62 3.47 -17.10
N MET A 180 10.94 2.56 -16.16
CA MET A 180 10.04 1.46 -15.82
C MET A 180 8.71 1.97 -15.28
N TYR A 181 8.73 2.94 -14.36
CA TYR A 181 7.49 3.52 -13.85
C TYR A 181 6.64 4.14 -14.96
N LEU A 182 7.24 4.93 -15.82
CA LEU A 182 6.54 5.62 -16.92
C LEU A 182 5.92 4.63 -17.93
N ARG A 183 6.65 3.55 -18.26
CA ARG A 183 6.13 2.47 -19.10
C ARG A 183 4.95 1.75 -18.46
N LEU A 184 5.07 1.43 -17.18
CA LEU A 184 3.96 0.78 -16.47
C LEU A 184 2.75 1.73 -16.32
N ALA A 185 2.97 3.02 -16.14
CA ALA A 185 1.89 4.02 -16.11
C ALA A 185 1.16 4.14 -17.46
N GLU A 186 1.89 4.06 -18.58
CA GLU A 186 1.28 4.00 -19.91
C GLU A 186 0.45 2.72 -20.08
N LYS A 187 1.04 1.56 -19.75
CA LYS A 187 0.34 0.27 -19.79
C LYS A 187 -0.89 0.20 -18.90
N ALA A 188 -0.83 0.78 -17.71
CA ALA A 188 -1.97 0.84 -16.80
C ALA A 188 -3.12 1.72 -17.35
N ARG A 189 -2.80 2.84 -18.00
CA ARG A 189 -3.80 3.67 -18.68
C ARG A 189 -4.43 2.95 -19.86
N GLU A 190 -3.63 2.29 -20.72
CA GLU A 190 -4.11 1.46 -21.83
C GLU A 190 -5.04 0.36 -21.33
N PHE A 191 -4.63 -0.38 -20.30
CA PHE A 191 -5.42 -1.45 -19.69
C PHE A 191 -6.78 -0.96 -19.19
N ARG A 192 -6.82 0.16 -18.45
CA ARG A 192 -8.08 0.72 -17.94
C ARG A 192 -8.98 1.32 -19.03
N ALA A 193 -8.40 1.77 -20.13
CA ALA A 193 -9.13 2.32 -21.27
C ALA A 193 -9.64 1.24 -22.24
N ASP A 194 -9.15 0.01 -22.15
CA ASP A 194 -9.53 -1.07 -23.04
C ASP A 194 -10.97 -1.53 -22.75
N PRO A 195 -11.87 -1.55 -23.76
CA PRO A 195 -13.24 -2.02 -23.61
C PRO A 195 -13.34 -3.45 -23.07
N ILE A 196 -12.41 -4.34 -23.46
CA ILE A 196 -12.39 -5.72 -22.95
C ILE A 196 -12.08 -5.75 -21.46
N THR A 197 -11.14 -4.92 -20.99
CA THR A 197 -10.87 -4.76 -19.56
C THR A 197 -12.12 -4.31 -18.80
N GLN A 198 -12.84 -3.34 -19.35
CA GLN A 198 -14.05 -2.81 -18.70
C GLN A 198 -15.16 -3.87 -18.62
N GLU A 199 -15.38 -4.63 -19.70
CA GLU A 199 -16.31 -5.75 -19.74
C GLU A 199 -15.95 -6.83 -18.71
N LEU A 200 -14.68 -7.27 -18.68
CA LEU A 200 -14.20 -8.28 -17.73
C LEU A 200 -14.26 -7.79 -16.27
N MET A 201 -14.02 -6.50 -16.01
CA MET A 201 -14.16 -5.91 -14.68
C MET A 201 -15.60 -5.86 -14.20
N GLU A 202 -16.54 -5.60 -15.12
CA GLU A 202 -17.99 -5.64 -14.85
C GLU A 202 -18.45 -7.08 -14.58
N GLU A 203 -18.06 -8.05 -15.42
CA GLU A 203 -18.35 -9.46 -15.21
C GLU A 203 -17.77 -10.00 -13.91
N ALA A 204 -16.55 -9.59 -13.53
CA ALA A 204 -15.92 -9.91 -12.26
C ALA A 204 -16.55 -9.16 -11.06
N SER A 205 -17.53 -8.29 -11.31
CA SER A 205 -18.21 -7.49 -10.27
C SER A 205 -17.26 -6.64 -9.41
N VAL A 206 -16.14 -6.20 -9.98
CA VAL A 206 -15.15 -5.38 -9.25
C VAL A 206 -15.81 -4.12 -8.67
N TYR A 207 -16.78 -3.55 -9.37
CA TYR A 207 -17.50 -2.35 -8.94
C TYR A 207 -18.55 -2.64 -7.85
N GLU A 208 -19.23 -3.78 -7.93
CA GLU A 208 -20.24 -4.18 -6.93
C GLU A 208 -19.64 -4.43 -5.55
N LEU A 209 -18.40 -4.92 -5.51
CA LEU A 209 -17.68 -5.14 -4.25
C LEU A 209 -17.37 -3.83 -3.51
N ALA A 210 -17.45 -2.69 -4.20
CA ALA A 210 -17.20 -1.38 -3.62
C ALA A 210 -18.48 -0.70 -3.06
N GLN A 211 -19.66 -1.34 -3.18
CA GLN A 211 -20.90 -0.77 -2.67
C GLN A 211 -20.98 -0.87 -1.15
N PRO A 212 -21.38 0.19 -0.45
CA PRO A 212 -21.63 0.11 0.98
C PRO A 212 -22.86 -0.76 1.26
N THR A 213 -22.82 -1.50 2.36
CA THR A 213 -23.95 -2.35 2.80
C THR A 213 -25.08 -1.51 3.38
N LEU A 214 -24.77 -0.36 3.96
CA LEU A 214 -25.73 0.58 4.55
C LEU A 214 -25.70 1.89 3.78
N ASP A 215 -26.87 2.49 3.61
CA ASP A 215 -26.96 3.84 3.06
C ASP A 215 -26.40 4.90 4.04
N PRO A 216 -25.97 6.08 3.54
CA PRO A 216 -25.47 7.14 4.41
C PRO A 216 -26.53 7.56 5.45
N GLY A 217 -26.23 7.34 6.73
CA GLY A 217 -27.11 7.64 7.85
C GLY A 217 -28.04 6.51 8.28
N GLU A 218 -28.07 5.42 7.55
CA GLU A 218 -28.78 4.20 7.93
C GLU A 218 -28.04 3.49 9.06
N THR A 219 -28.79 2.96 10.03
CA THR A 219 -28.25 2.14 11.13
C THR A 219 -28.47 0.67 10.86
N ILE A 220 -27.74 -0.19 11.58
CA ILE A 220 -27.97 -1.64 11.53
C ILE A 220 -29.40 -1.98 11.99
N ASP A 221 -29.96 -1.25 12.95
CA ASP A 221 -31.33 -1.48 13.42
C ASP A 221 -32.36 -1.13 12.33
N ASP A 222 -32.15 -0.09 11.54
CA ASP A 222 -32.98 0.25 10.38
C ASP A 222 -32.89 -0.85 9.32
N PHE A 223 -31.67 -1.29 8.99
CA PHE A 223 -31.42 -2.38 8.05
C PHE A 223 -32.07 -3.71 8.50
N LEU A 224 -32.01 -4.05 9.79
CA LEU A 224 -32.63 -5.26 10.34
C LEU A 224 -34.16 -5.14 10.44
N ALA A 225 -34.70 -3.93 10.52
CA ALA A 225 -36.13 -3.68 10.54
C ALA A 225 -36.77 -3.83 9.16
N ASP A 226 -36.04 -3.48 8.09
CA ASP A 226 -36.47 -3.71 6.71
C ASP A 226 -35.91 -5.06 6.20
N ARG A 227 -36.76 -6.07 6.20
CA ARG A 227 -36.38 -7.41 5.71
C ARG A 227 -36.51 -7.58 4.20
N SER A 228 -36.98 -6.60 3.47
CA SER A 228 -37.19 -6.70 2.01
C SER A 228 -35.90 -7.08 1.27
N ALA A 229 -34.75 -6.52 1.66
CA ALA A 229 -33.46 -6.84 1.10
C ALA A 229 -33.05 -8.33 1.29
N TYR A 230 -33.55 -8.97 2.34
CA TYR A 230 -33.29 -10.41 2.59
C TYR A 230 -34.30 -11.30 1.85
N GLU A 231 -35.55 -10.86 1.75
CA GLU A 231 -36.61 -11.62 1.08
C GLU A 231 -36.38 -11.68 -0.43
N ASP A 232 -35.77 -10.62 -0.99
CA ASP A 232 -35.41 -10.54 -2.41
C ASP A 232 -33.99 -11.09 -2.71
N PHE A 233 -33.22 -11.51 -1.69
CA PHE A 233 -31.87 -12.03 -1.86
C PHE A 233 -31.88 -13.47 -2.38
N ASP A 234 -31.54 -13.64 -3.65
CA ASP A 234 -31.35 -14.97 -4.28
C ASP A 234 -29.93 -15.50 -4.04
N ALA A 235 -29.75 -16.25 -2.95
CA ALA A 235 -28.47 -16.84 -2.59
C ALA A 235 -27.99 -17.87 -3.63
N ASP A 236 -28.92 -18.60 -4.27
CA ASP A 236 -28.60 -19.62 -5.29
C ASP A 236 -28.11 -18.95 -6.56
N ALA A 237 -28.76 -17.88 -7.02
CA ALA A 237 -28.31 -17.10 -8.17
C ALA A 237 -26.94 -16.43 -7.92
N LYS A 238 -26.73 -15.89 -6.71
CA LYS A 238 -25.41 -15.33 -6.32
C LYS A 238 -24.33 -16.40 -6.24
N GLY A 239 -24.64 -17.58 -5.71
CA GLY A 239 -23.70 -18.70 -5.59
C GLY A 239 -23.41 -19.38 -6.94
N ALA A 240 -24.31 -19.30 -7.91
CA ALA A 240 -24.12 -19.82 -9.26
C ALA A 240 -23.41 -18.87 -10.21
N ARG A 241 -23.17 -17.62 -9.79
CA ARG A 241 -22.50 -16.61 -10.62
C ARG A 241 -21.04 -17.00 -10.90
N GLU A 242 -20.64 -16.98 -12.15
CA GLU A 242 -19.25 -17.15 -12.55
C GLU A 242 -18.56 -15.78 -12.53
N TYR A 243 -17.34 -15.76 -11.97
CA TYR A 243 -16.51 -14.57 -11.91
C TYR A 243 -15.24 -14.81 -12.73
N HIS A 244 -15.04 -14.06 -13.78
CA HIS A 244 -13.94 -14.26 -14.74
C HIS A 244 -12.60 -13.67 -14.26
N TYR A 245 -12.24 -13.84 -12.96
CA TYR A 245 -11.02 -13.28 -12.36
C TYR A 245 -9.73 -13.73 -13.05
N VAL A 246 -9.64 -15.00 -13.47
CA VAL A 246 -8.46 -15.52 -14.15
C VAL A 246 -8.33 -14.90 -15.53
N GLU A 247 -9.43 -14.71 -16.23
CA GLU A 247 -9.45 -14.09 -17.55
C GLU A 247 -9.05 -12.62 -17.49
N LEU A 248 -9.60 -11.87 -16.53
CA LEU A 248 -9.23 -10.48 -16.26
C LEU A 248 -7.74 -10.35 -15.92
N TYR A 249 -7.23 -11.22 -15.03
CA TYR A 249 -5.80 -11.21 -14.69
C TYR A 249 -4.92 -11.55 -15.89
N HIS A 250 -5.31 -12.56 -16.69
CA HIS A 250 -4.57 -12.92 -17.89
C HIS A 250 -4.57 -11.80 -18.93
N HIS A 251 -5.68 -11.10 -19.06
CA HIS A 251 -5.79 -9.94 -19.95
C HIS A 251 -4.86 -8.80 -19.48
N ALA A 252 -4.78 -8.52 -18.18
CA ALA A 252 -3.81 -7.58 -17.62
C ALA A 252 -2.37 -7.98 -17.95
N MET A 253 -2.04 -9.29 -17.83
CA MET A 253 -0.69 -9.78 -18.17
C MET A 253 -0.39 -9.60 -19.68
N ARG A 254 -1.37 -9.75 -20.57
CA ARG A 254 -1.19 -9.47 -22.01
C ARG A 254 -0.85 -7.99 -22.25
N HIS A 255 -1.55 -7.08 -21.59
CA HIS A 255 -1.22 -5.66 -21.66
C HIS A 255 0.21 -5.37 -21.18
N LEU A 256 0.64 -6.05 -20.12
CA LEU A 256 1.96 -5.86 -19.52
C LEU A 256 3.10 -6.31 -20.44
N ILE A 257 2.94 -7.43 -21.13
CA ILE A 257 4.01 -8.00 -21.95
C ILE A 257 3.95 -7.60 -23.43
N GLY A 258 2.93 -6.87 -23.85
CA GLY A 258 2.75 -6.33 -25.20
C GLY A 258 1.93 -7.21 -26.09
#